data_63d21a32e79000bba20406a100cf3273
#
_entry.id   63d21a32e79000bba20406a100cf3273
#
_cell.length_a   1.000
_cell.length_b   1.000
_cell.length_c   1.000
_cell.angle_alpha   90.00
_cell.angle_beta   90.00
_cell.angle_gamma   90.00
#
_symmetry.space_group_name_H-M   'P 1'
#
loop_
_entity.id
_entity.type
_entity.pdbx_description
1 polymer ?
#
loop_
_entity_poly.entity_id
_entity_poly.type
_entity_poly.pdbx_seq_one_letter_code
_entity_poly.pdbx_strand_id
1 'polypeptide(L)'
;IPLLQNGTFDFECGSTTNNLERQKQAAFSDTIFVVGTRLLTKKGGEIKDFADLKGKAVVVTSGTTSEVLLHKLNDEKKMDMRIISAKDHGDSFRTLESGRAVAFMMDDALLAGERAKAKKPDNWDIVGTAQSKEAYGCMLRKDDPQFKKLIDDTIAQVQTSGEAEKWFDKWFKNPIPPKNLNMNFELSDDMKALFKSPNDKALN
;
A
#
# COMPACT_ATOMS: atom_id res chain seq x y z
N ILE A 1 10.02 4.63 11.46
CA ILE A 1 9.89 4.50 12.94
C ILE A 1 11.02 5.26 13.64
N PRO A 2 12.33 5.10 13.35
CA PRO A 2 13.39 5.80 14.08
C PRO A 2 13.26 7.32 14.10
N LEU A 3 12.87 7.95 13.00
CA LEU A 3 12.68 9.41 12.94
C LEU A 3 11.50 9.91 13.80
N LEU A 4 10.47 9.09 13.97
CA LEU A 4 9.40 9.37 14.91
C LEU A 4 9.90 9.27 16.36
N GLN A 5 10.62 8.19 16.68
CA GLN A 5 11.13 7.95 18.05
C GLN A 5 12.10 9.02 18.51
N ASN A 6 12.93 9.55 17.62
CA ASN A 6 13.89 10.61 17.94
C ASN A 6 13.30 12.03 17.90
N GLY A 7 11.99 12.18 17.63
CA GLY A 7 11.30 13.45 17.65
C GLY A 7 11.50 14.33 16.40
N THR A 8 11.99 13.76 15.29
CA THR A 8 12.13 14.51 14.02
C THR A 8 10.76 14.98 13.51
N PHE A 9 9.70 14.22 13.78
CA PHE A 9 8.31 14.59 13.52
C PHE A 9 7.39 14.00 14.59
N ASP A 10 6.18 14.53 14.72
CA ASP A 10 5.23 14.13 15.75
C ASP A 10 4.36 12.95 15.33
N PHE A 11 3.96 12.89 14.06
CA PHE A 11 3.19 11.79 13.47
C PHE A 11 3.36 11.77 11.96
N GLU A 12 3.01 10.65 11.36
CA GLU A 12 3.02 10.43 9.91
C GLU A 12 1.71 9.75 9.52
N CYS A 13 1.00 10.30 8.53
CA CYS A 13 -0.19 9.71 7.94
C CYS A 13 0.05 9.47 6.45
N GLY A 14 0.38 8.25 6.10
CA GLY A 14 0.66 7.85 4.74
C GLY A 14 0.29 6.38 4.51
N SER A 15 1.17 5.65 3.86
CA SER A 15 0.98 4.23 3.55
C SER A 15 1.69 3.30 4.54
N THR A 16 1.74 3.69 5.82
CA THR A 16 2.40 2.88 6.85
C THR A 16 1.44 1.83 7.40
N THR A 17 1.78 0.55 7.15
CA THR A 17 1.02 -0.60 7.64
C THR A 17 1.12 -0.72 9.16
N ASN A 18 -0.04 -0.75 9.81
CA ASN A 18 -0.21 -1.12 11.20
C ASN A 18 -0.13 -2.64 11.34
N ASN A 19 0.97 -3.16 11.87
CA ASN A 19 1.15 -4.56 12.21
C ASN A 19 1.73 -4.75 13.62
N LEU A 20 1.65 -5.97 14.14
CA LEU A 20 2.06 -6.27 15.52
C LEU A 20 3.53 -5.97 15.81
N GLU A 21 4.42 -6.16 14.84
CA GLU A 21 5.85 -5.86 15.01
C GLU A 21 6.11 -4.35 15.13
N ARG A 22 5.43 -3.56 14.29
CA ARG A 22 5.54 -2.10 14.33
C ARG A 22 4.87 -1.51 15.56
N GLN A 23 3.79 -2.12 16.07
CA GLN A 23 3.14 -1.71 17.33
C GLN A 23 4.04 -1.86 18.56
N LYS A 24 5.08 -2.67 18.51
CA LYS A 24 6.09 -2.72 19.58
C LYS A 24 6.90 -1.42 19.66
N GLN A 25 7.03 -0.68 18.57
CA GLN A 25 7.92 0.46 18.39
C GLN A 25 7.19 1.81 18.26
N ALA A 26 5.95 1.82 17.81
CA ALA A 26 5.12 3.01 17.59
C ALA A 26 3.67 2.72 17.92
N ALA A 27 2.88 3.76 18.16
CA ALA A 27 1.42 3.67 18.20
C ALA A 27 0.86 3.94 16.79
N PHE A 28 -0.34 3.42 16.53
CA PHE A 28 -1.08 3.65 15.30
C PHE A 28 -2.47 4.18 15.62
N SER A 29 -2.95 5.08 14.78
CA SER A 29 -4.33 5.57 14.83
C SER A 29 -5.33 4.51 14.37
N ASP A 30 -6.61 4.86 14.45
CA ASP A 30 -7.64 4.19 13.66
C ASP A 30 -7.17 4.07 12.21
N THR A 31 -7.55 2.95 11.58
CA THR A 31 -7.17 2.63 10.21
C THR A 31 -7.74 3.66 9.25
N ILE A 32 -6.89 4.21 8.37
CA ILE A 32 -7.29 5.18 7.36
C ILE A 32 -7.52 4.55 5.98
N PHE A 33 -6.89 3.42 5.71
CA PHE A 33 -7.00 2.72 4.42
C PHE A 33 -6.75 1.22 4.59
N VAL A 34 -7.40 0.40 3.76
CA VAL A 34 -7.16 -1.04 3.69
C VAL A 34 -6.76 -1.40 2.27
N VAL A 35 -5.68 -2.15 2.13
CA VAL A 35 -5.09 -2.56 0.86
C VAL A 35 -4.78 -4.04 0.84
N GLY A 36 -4.49 -4.55 -0.36
CA GLY A 36 -3.97 -5.89 -0.56
C GLY A 36 -2.71 -5.87 -1.42
N THR A 37 -1.71 -6.67 -1.07
CA THR A 37 -0.46 -6.76 -1.83
C THR A 37 -0.69 -7.55 -3.11
N ARG A 38 -0.43 -6.94 -4.26
CA ARG A 38 -0.65 -7.49 -5.61
C ARG A 38 0.54 -7.23 -6.53
N LEU A 39 0.35 -7.42 -7.82
CA LEU A 39 1.38 -7.27 -8.86
C LEU A 39 0.95 -6.23 -9.89
N LEU A 40 1.86 -5.32 -10.26
CA LEU A 40 1.76 -4.52 -11.46
C LEU A 40 2.62 -5.17 -12.54
N THR A 41 2.06 -5.39 -13.71
CA THR A 41 2.72 -6.04 -14.84
C THR A 41 2.26 -5.49 -16.17
N LYS A 42 2.95 -5.84 -17.25
CA LYS A 42 2.57 -5.42 -18.60
C LYS A 42 1.23 -6.06 -18.99
N LYS A 43 0.32 -5.25 -19.50
CA LYS A 43 -1.01 -5.70 -19.94
C LYS A 43 -0.89 -6.74 -21.07
N GLY A 44 -1.67 -7.81 -20.94
CA GLY A 44 -1.66 -8.91 -21.88
C GLY A 44 -0.40 -9.79 -21.82
N GLY A 45 0.51 -9.55 -20.85
CA GLY A 45 1.69 -10.38 -20.63
C GLY A 45 1.37 -11.76 -20.01
N GLU A 46 2.43 -12.53 -19.78
CA GLU A 46 2.34 -13.90 -19.25
C GLU A 46 1.99 -13.95 -17.75
N ILE A 47 2.33 -12.89 -17.01
CA ILE A 47 2.11 -12.84 -15.57
C ILE A 47 0.63 -12.53 -15.26
N LYS A 48 -0.06 -13.47 -14.64
CA LYS A 48 -1.46 -13.34 -14.19
C LYS A 48 -1.60 -13.45 -12.69
N ASP A 49 -0.74 -14.24 -12.05
CA ASP A 49 -0.72 -14.41 -10.59
C ASP A 49 0.70 -14.72 -10.11
N PHE A 50 0.88 -14.77 -8.82
CA PHE A 50 2.17 -15.01 -8.13
C PHE A 50 2.86 -16.32 -8.56
N ALA A 51 2.09 -17.34 -8.90
CA ALA A 51 2.66 -18.62 -9.39
C ALA A 51 3.50 -18.44 -10.68
N ASP A 52 3.16 -17.47 -11.51
CA ASP A 52 3.84 -17.21 -12.79
C ASP A 52 5.21 -16.54 -12.62
N LEU A 53 5.54 -16.13 -11.38
CA LEU A 53 6.80 -15.44 -11.06
C LEU A 53 8.00 -16.41 -10.91
N LYS A 54 7.77 -17.72 -10.91
CA LYS A 54 8.84 -18.71 -10.71
C LYS A 54 9.96 -18.51 -11.72
N GLY A 55 11.20 -18.37 -11.22
CA GLY A 55 12.41 -18.14 -12.04
C GLY A 55 12.49 -16.75 -12.68
N LYS A 56 11.58 -15.84 -12.35
CA LYS A 56 11.51 -14.50 -12.97
C LYS A 56 12.16 -13.43 -12.10
N ALA A 57 12.45 -12.29 -12.72
CA ALA A 57 12.89 -11.09 -12.02
C ALA A 57 11.66 -10.30 -11.52
N VAL A 58 11.58 -10.03 -10.23
CA VAL A 58 10.50 -9.27 -9.61
C VAL A 58 11.09 -8.10 -8.84
N VAL A 59 10.53 -6.91 -9.01
CA VAL A 59 10.94 -5.74 -8.26
C VAL A 59 9.99 -5.48 -7.10
N VAL A 60 10.54 -4.97 -6.00
CA VAL A 60 9.82 -4.54 -4.79
C VAL A 60 10.50 -3.30 -4.23
N THR A 61 9.80 -2.51 -3.44
CA THR A 61 10.39 -1.34 -2.77
C THR A 61 10.99 -1.75 -1.43
N SER A 62 12.23 -1.33 -1.19
CA SER A 62 12.99 -1.66 0.01
C SER A 62 12.33 -1.12 1.29
N GLY A 63 12.40 -1.91 2.38
CA GLY A 63 11.87 -1.55 3.71
C GLY A 63 10.36 -1.67 3.85
N THR A 64 9.66 -2.23 2.87
CA THR A 64 8.21 -2.45 2.90
C THR A 64 7.82 -3.82 3.44
N THR A 65 6.58 -3.95 3.89
CA THR A 65 5.96 -5.25 4.21
C THR A 65 5.91 -6.17 2.99
N SER A 66 5.71 -5.60 1.80
CA SER A 66 5.72 -6.33 0.53
C SER A 66 7.09 -6.96 0.23
N GLU A 67 8.20 -6.30 0.56
CA GLU A 67 9.55 -6.89 0.41
C GLU A 67 9.71 -8.12 1.30
N VAL A 68 9.34 -8.00 2.57
CA VAL A 68 9.39 -9.12 3.53
C VAL A 68 8.53 -10.29 3.04
N LEU A 69 7.31 -9.99 2.57
CA LEU A 69 6.38 -11.00 2.05
C LEU A 69 6.90 -11.66 0.78
N LEU A 70 7.51 -10.91 -0.13
CA LEU A 70 8.06 -11.45 -1.38
C LEU A 70 9.22 -12.42 -1.11
N HIS A 71 10.13 -12.07 -0.21
CA HIS A 71 11.21 -12.98 0.21
C HIS A 71 10.64 -14.25 0.84
N LYS A 72 9.68 -14.11 1.76
CA LYS A 72 9.01 -15.27 2.38
C LYS A 72 8.36 -16.19 1.35
N LEU A 73 7.59 -15.63 0.39
CA LEU A 73 6.98 -16.40 -0.70
C LEU A 73 8.02 -17.13 -1.55
N ASN A 74 9.13 -16.44 -1.87
CA ASN A 74 10.23 -17.01 -2.65
C ASN A 74 10.81 -18.24 -1.98
N ASP A 75 11.12 -18.14 -0.68
CA ASP A 75 11.77 -19.20 0.10
C ASP A 75 10.83 -20.36 0.37
N GLU A 76 9.62 -20.09 0.89
CA GLU A 76 8.65 -21.14 1.27
C GLU A 76 8.15 -21.93 0.06
N LYS A 77 7.90 -21.27 -1.07
CA LYS A 77 7.40 -21.90 -2.29
C LYS A 77 8.50 -22.31 -3.27
N LYS A 78 9.78 -22.08 -2.92
CA LYS A 78 10.94 -22.41 -3.75
C LYS A 78 10.79 -21.88 -5.18
N MET A 79 10.49 -20.57 -5.27
CA MET A 79 10.14 -19.96 -6.55
C MET A 79 11.34 -19.54 -7.38
N ASP A 80 12.54 -19.50 -6.80
CA ASP A 80 13.78 -19.11 -7.50
C ASP A 80 13.65 -17.74 -8.23
N MET A 81 12.95 -16.81 -7.59
CA MET A 81 12.79 -15.46 -8.11
C MET A 81 14.08 -14.65 -7.91
N ARG A 82 14.43 -13.84 -8.90
CA ARG A 82 15.45 -12.81 -8.75
C ARG A 82 14.77 -11.53 -8.23
N ILE A 83 14.84 -11.31 -6.93
CA ILE A 83 14.24 -10.15 -6.28
C ILE A 83 15.15 -8.93 -6.46
N ILE A 84 14.58 -7.81 -6.91
CA ILE A 84 15.25 -6.52 -7.07
C ILE A 84 14.62 -5.54 -6.08
N SER A 85 15.37 -5.11 -5.06
CA SER A 85 14.93 -4.08 -4.12
C SER A 85 15.30 -2.70 -4.65
N ALA A 86 14.30 -1.86 -4.89
CA ALA A 86 14.49 -0.48 -5.32
C ALA A 86 14.27 0.49 -4.14
N LYS A 87 14.84 1.69 -4.21
CA LYS A 87 14.82 2.64 -3.09
C LYS A 87 13.46 3.26 -2.82
N ASP A 88 12.62 3.40 -3.85
CA ASP A 88 11.26 3.97 -3.76
C ASP A 88 10.33 3.39 -4.82
N HIS A 89 9.03 3.69 -4.73
CA HIS A 89 8.02 3.12 -5.64
C HIS A 89 8.22 3.58 -7.10
N GLY A 90 8.67 4.81 -7.31
CA GLY A 90 8.97 5.33 -8.64
C GLY A 90 10.15 4.59 -9.29
N ASP A 91 11.21 4.27 -8.52
CA ASP A 91 12.34 3.45 -8.99
C ASP A 91 11.91 2.01 -9.26
N SER A 92 11.03 1.45 -8.42
CA SER A 92 10.44 0.14 -8.65
C SER A 92 9.68 0.10 -9.96
N PHE A 93 8.83 1.10 -10.22
CA PHE A 93 8.08 1.19 -11.46
C PHE A 93 9.02 1.40 -12.67
N ARG A 94 10.04 2.25 -12.58
CA ARG A 94 11.05 2.40 -13.65
C ARG A 94 11.80 1.10 -13.96
N THR A 95 12.06 0.29 -12.92
CA THR A 95 12.67 -1.04 -13.09
C THR A 95 11.75 -1.99 -13.85
N LEU A 96 10.46 -1.98 -13.56
CA LEU A 96 9.46 -2.72 -14.33
C LEU A 96 9.35 -2.18 -15.78
N GLU A 97 9.20 -0.85 -15.94
CA GLU A 97 9.02 -0.21 -17.24
C GLU A 97 10.20 -0.46 -18.20
N SER A 98 11.41 -0.53 -17.65
CA SER A 98 12.63 -0.84 -18.43
C SER A 98 12.78 -2.32 -18.80
N GLY A 99 11.88 -3.19 -18.34
CA GLY A 99 11.94 -4.64 -18.60
C GLY A 99 12.97 -5.40 -17.77
N ARG A 100 13.61 -4.76 -16.77
CA ARG A 100 14.54 -5.45 -15.86
C ARG A 100 13.83 -6.38 -14.88
N ALA A 101 12.55 -6.17 -14.65
CA ALA A 101 11.65 -7.04 -13.92
C ALA A 101 10.38 -7.28 -14.73
N VAL A 102 9.72 -8.43 -14.53
CA VAL A 102 8.45 -8.78 -15.19
C VAL A 102 7.23 -8.32 -14.39
N ALA A 103 7.40 -8.08 -13.10
CA ALA A 103 6.36 -7.60 -12.19
C ALA A 103 6.94 -6.70 -11.10
N PHE A 104 6.12 -5.76 -10.61
CA PHE A 104 6.36 -4.96 -9.41
C PHE A 104 5.33 -5.37 -8.35
N MET A 105 5.80 -5.91 -7.22
CA MET A 105 4.96 -6.31 -6.10
C MET A 105 4.83 -5.15 -5.10
N MET A 106 3.60 -4.74 -4.83
CA MET A 106 3.28 -3.69 -3.86
C MET A 106 1.77 -3.71 -3.53
N ASP A 107 1.34 -2.85 -2.63
CA ASP A 107 -0.06 -2.66 -2.30
C ASP A 107 -0.84 -2.06 -3.47
N ASP A 108 -2.02 -2.58 -3.73
CA ASP A 108 -2.81 -2.32 -4.93
C ASP A 108 -3.13 -0.84 -5.17
N ALA A 109 -3.43 -0.06 -4.12
CA ALA A 109 -3.65 1.38 -4.23
C ALA A 109 -2.39 2.13 -4.67
N LEU A 110 -1.21 1.73 -4.18
CA LEU A 110 0.08 2.31 -4.58
C LEU A 110 0.43 1.92 -6.02
N LEU A 111 0.18 0.67 -6.40
CA LEU A 111 0.33 0.21 -7.80
C LEU A 111 -0.58 1.02 -8.74
N ALA A 112 -1.83 1.29 -8.33
CA ALA A 112 -2.75 2.13 -9.11
C ALA A 112 -2.20 3.56 -9.29
N GLY A 113 -1.60 4.12 -8.25
CA GLY A 113 -0.94 5.42 -8.30
C GLY A 113 0.26 5.45 -9.26
N GLU A 114 1.13 4.44 -9.21
CA GLU A 114 2.27 4.34 -10.13
C GLU A 114 1.81 4.12 -11.58
N ARG A 115 0.82 3.26 -11.80
CA ARG A 115 0.19 3.06 -13.11
C ARG A 115 -0.36 4.38 -13.67
N ALA A 116 -1.10 5.13 -12.87
CA ALA A 116 -1.69 6.41 -13.30
C ALA A 116 -0.65 7.45 -13.72
N LYS A 117 0.56 7.42 -13.12
CA LYS A 117 1.69 8.29 -13.48
C LYS A 117 2.45 7.87 -14.72
N ALA A 118 2.24 6.66 -15.21
CA ALA A 118 2.93 6.12 -16.38
C ALA A 118 2.63 6.95 -17.63
N LYS A 119 3.57 6.99 -18.59
CA LYS A 119 3.34 7.64 -19.89
C LYS A 119 2.18 7.02 -20.68
N LYS A 120 1.97 5.71 -20.51
CA LYS A 120 0.88 4.94 -21.13
C LYS A 120 0.26 4.04 -20.05
N PRO A 121 -0.65 4.55 -19.20
CA PRO A 121 -1.26 3.78 -18.12
C PRO A 121 -1.95 2.49 -18.59
N ASP A 122 -2.57 2.54 -19.76
CA ASP A 122 -3.29 1.41 -20.36
C ASP A 122 -2.40 0.23 -20.77
N ASN A 123 -1.08 0.39 -20.74
CA ASN A 123 -0.14 -0.70 -20.99
C ASN A 123 0.12 -1.59 -19.76
N TRP A 124 -0.46 -1.23 -18.62
CA TRP A 124 -0.19 -1.87 -17.34
C TRP A 124 -1.46 -2.36 -16.66
N ASP A 125 -1.39 -3.57 -16.10
CA ASP A 125 -2.48 -4.18 -15.32
C ASP A 125 -2.02 -4.52 -13.90
N ILE A 126 -2.94 -4.32 -12.95
CA ILE A 126 -2.79 -4.85 -11.58
C ILE A 126 -3.44 -6.22 -11.56
N VAL A 127 -2.62 -7.25 -11.31
CA VAL A 127 -3.03 -8.65 -11.37
C VAL A 127 -2.66 -9.40 -10.09
N GLY A 128 -3.04 -10.66 -10.02
CA GLY A 128 -2.74 -11.57 -8.92
C GLY A 128 -3.74 -11.50 -7.78
N THR A 129 -3.90 -12.61 -7.10
CA THR A 129 -4.66 -12.69 -5.85
C THR A 129 -3.90 -11.96 -4.76
N ALA A 130 -4.57 -11.12 -3.96
CA ALA A 130 -3.93 -10.40 -2.87
C ALA A 130 -3.26 -11.37 -1.89
N GLN A 131 -1.96 -11.17 -1.63
CA GLN A 131 -1.17 -12.03 -0.75
C GLN A 131 -1.20 -11.57 0.72
N SER A 132 -1.66 -10.36 0.97
CA SER A 132 -1.91 -9.83 2.30
C SER A 132 -3.14 -8.93 2.29
N LYS A 133 -3.64 -8.66 3.47
CA LYS A 133 -4.61 -7.59 3.74
C LYS A 133 -3.95 -6.69 4.78
N GLU A 134 -3.74 -5.44 4.43
CA GLU A 134 -2.99 -4.50 5.26
C GLU A 134 -3.82 -3.28 5.63
N ALA A 135 -3.72 -2.86 6.89
CA ALA A 135 -4.36 -1.65 7.41
C ALA A 135 -3.32 -0.53 7.51
N TYR A 136 -3.52 0.58 6.82
CA TYR A 136 -2.72 1.78 7.03
C TYR A 136 -3.29 2.59 8.18
N GLY A 137 -2.44 3.04 9.08
CA GLY A 137 -2.77 3.95 10.15
C GLY A 137 -1.78 5.10 10.25
N CYS A 138 -2.18 6.23 10.79
CA CYS A 138 -1.23 7.27 11.15
C CYS A 138 -0.33 6.74 12.26
N MET A 139 0.98 6.84 12.06
CA MET A 139 1.97 6.40 13.02
C MET A 139 2.37 7.55 13.94
N LEU A 140 2.36 7.32 15.26
CA LEU A 140 2.69 8.31 16.29
C LEU A 140 3.46 7.66 17.46
N ARG A 141 4.01 8.50 18.36
CA ARG A 141 4.75 7.99 19.53
C ARG A 141 3.81 7.25 20.49
N LYS A 142 4.33 6.24 21.17
CA LYS A 142 3.56 5.39 22.10
C LYS A 142 3.20 6.06 23.42
N ASP A 143 3.92 7.08 23.81
CA ASP A 143 3.84 7.75 25.10
C ASP A 143 2.85 8.93 25.13
N ASP A 144 2.07 9.12 24.06
CA ASP A 144 1.07 10.19 23.96
C ASP A 144 -0.35 9.66 23.67
N PRO A 145 -1.03 9.09 24.67
CA PRO A 145 -2.38 8.57 24.46
C PRO A 145 -3.43 9.66 24.20
N GLN A 146 -3.18 10.90 24.64
CA GLN A 146 -4.10 12.01 24.40
C GLN A 146 -4.03 12.43 22.93
N PHE A 147 -2.85 12.49 22.37
CA PHE A 147 -2.67 12.79 20.94
C PHE A 147 -3.25 11.67 20.07
N LYS A 148 -2.99 10.39 20.43
CA LYS A 148 -3.64 9.25 19.74
C LYS A 148 -5.16 9.40 19.76
N LYS A 149 -5.76 9.69 20.92
CA LYS A 149 -7.21 9.86 21.02
C LYS A 149 -7.74 10.98 20.13
N LEU A 150 -7.04 12.12 20.06
CA LEU A 150 -7.42 13.23 19.19
C LEU A 150 -7.44 12.81 17.71
N ILE A 151 -6.42 12.08 17.26
CA ILE A 151 -6.34 11.58 15.90
C ILE A 151 -7.45 10.56 15.62
N ASP A 152 -7.67 9.59 16.53
CA ASP A 152 -8.70 8.56 16.38
C ASP A 152 -10.10 9.17 16.32
N ASP A 153 -10.44 10.08 17.24
CA ASP A 153 -11.74 10.76 17.25
C ASP A 153 -11.97 11.53 15.94
N THR A 154 -10.92 12.17 15.39
CA THR A 154 -10.99 12.93 14.12
C THR A 154 -11.21 11.98 12.94
N ILE A 155 -10.46 10.89 12.87
CA ILE A 155 -10.60 9.88 11.80
C ILE A 155 -11.99 9.25 11.86
N ALA A 156 -12.44 8.83 13.05
CA ALA A 156 -13.75 8.22 13.24
C ALA A 156 -14.89 9.17 12.83
N GLN A 157 -14.79 10.45 13.16
CA GLN A 157 -15.76 11.46 12.74
C GLN A 157 -15.83 11.58 11.23
N VAL A 158 -14.68 11.70 10.55
CA VAL A 158 -14.61 11.82 9.08
C VAL A 158 -15.16 10.57 8.40
N GLN A 159 -14.86 9.38 8.93
CA GLN A 159 -15.34 8.12 8.35
C GLN A 159 -16.86 7.96 8.52
N THR A 160 -17.39 8.17 9.72
CA THR A 160 -18.81 7.95 10.02
C THR A 160 -19.73 9.04 9.48
N SER A 161 -19.23 10.24 9.21
CA SER A 161 -20.00 11.33 8.60
C SER A 161 -20.23 11.18 7.10
N GLY A 162 -19.52 10.25 6.44
CA GLY A 162 -19.53 10.07 4.99
C GLY A 162 -18.55 10.99 4.23
N GLU A 163 -17.77 11.82 4.93
CA GLU A 163 -16.75 12.67 4.29
C GLU A 163 -15.61 11.82 3.71
N ALA A 164 -15.20 10.75 4.40
CA ALA A 164 -14.16 9.86 3.92
C ALA A 164 -14.50 9.24 2.56
N GLU A 165 -15.76 8.84 2.35
CA GLU A 165 -16.21 8.28 1.06
C GLU A 165 -16.16 9.34 -0.05
N LYS A 166 -16.58 10.58 0.22
CA LYS A 166 -16.48 11.71 -0.73
C LYS A 166 -15.03 12.00 -1.10
N TRP A 167 -14.11 11.97 -0.12
CA TRP A 167 -12.68 12.16 -0.38
C TRP A 167 -12.10 11.01 -1.17
N PHE A 168 -12.51 9.76 -0.87
CA PHE A 168 -12.12 8.61 -1.65
C PHE A 168 -12.54 8.76 -3.12
N ASP A 169 -13.79 9.08 -3.38
CA ASP A 169 -14.30 9.30 -4.73
C ASP A 169 -13.49 10.39 -5.46
N LYS A 170 -13.23 11.51 -4.78
CA LYS A 170 -12.45 12.61 -5.35
C LYS A 170 -11.04 12.19 -5.76
N TRP A 171 -10.32 11.45 -4.91
CA TRP A 171 -8.90 11.20 -5.10
C TRP A 171 -8.56 9.88 -5.81
N PHE A 172 -9.47 8.92 -5.80
CA PHE A 172 -9.22 7.58 -6.35
C PHE A 172 -10.07 7.23 -7.58
N LYS A 173 -11.24 7.87 -7.73
CA LYS A 173 -12.18 7.54 -8.81
C LYS A 173 -12.33 8.66 -9.86
N ASN A 174 -11.81 9.83 -9.59
CA ASN A 174 -11.93 11.00 -10.45
C ASN A 174 -10.56 11.55 -10.86
N PRO A 175 -10.49 12.32 -11.97
CA PRO A 175 -9.26 13.01 -12.36
C PRO A 175 -8.82 14.02 -11.30
N ILE A 176 -7.57 13.94 -10.87
CA ILE A 176 -6.98 14.78 -9.83
C ILE A 176 -5.98 15.79 -10.42
N PRO A 177 -6.05 17.08 -9.99
CA PRO A 177 -5.12 18.08 -10.46
C PRO A 177 -3.69 17.81 -9.94
N PRO A 178 -2.65 18.40 -10.57
CA PRO A 178 -2.73 19.26 -11.76
C PRO A 178 -2.72 18.49 -13.09
N LYS A 179 -2.45 17.20 -13.08
CA LYS A 179 -2.22 16.38 -14.28
C LYS A 179 -3.47 15.63 -14.76
N ASN A 180 -4.61 15.79 -14.10
CA ASN A 180 -5.84 15.04 -14.37
C ASN A 180 -5.64 13.51 -14.39
N LEU A 181 -4.75 13.02 -13.53
CA LEU A 181 -4.55 11.57 -13.36
C LEU A 181 -5.77 10.97 -12.68
N ASN A 182 -6.23 9.83 -13.16
CA ASN A 182 -7.26 9.03 -12.50
C ASN A 182 -6.67 7.66 -12.17
N MET A 183 -6.77 7.27 -10.90
CA MET A 183 -6.27 5.97 -10.45
C MET A 183 -7.20 4.83 -10.89
N ASN A 184 -8.47 5.13 -11.19
CA ASN A 184 -9.50 4.13 -11.48
C ASN A 184 -9.50 3.02 -10.41
N PHE A 185 -9.50 3.44 -9.15
CA PHE A 185 -9.41 2.55 -7.99
C PHE A 185 -10.73 2.57 -7.24
N GLU A 186 -11.39 1.42 -7.14
CA GLU A 186 -12.72 1.31 -6.53
C GLU A 186 -12.65 1.16 -5.01
N LEU A 187 -13.67 1.69 -4.32
CA LEU A 187 -13.84 1.54 -2.88
C LEU A 187 -14.18 0.09 -2.53
N SER A 188 -13.29 -0.59 -1.83
CA SER A 188 -13.47 -1.99 -1.44
C SER A 188 -14.54 -2.16 -0.35
N ASP A 189 -15.07 -3.38 -0.21
CA ASP A 189 -16.01 -3.69 0.87
C ASP A 189 -15.35 -3.59 2.25
N ASP A 190 -14.05 -3.86 2.34
CA ASP A 190 -13.28 -3.64 3.57
C ASP A 190 -13.23 -2.17 3.97
N MET A 191 -13.03 -1.26 3.00
CA MET A 191 -13.07 0.18 3.24
C MET A 191 -14.47 0.65 3.64
N LYS A 192 -15.52 0.14 3.00
CA LYS A 192 -16.91 0.45 3.38
C LYS A 192 -17.24 0.00 4.80
N ALA A 193 -16.76 -1.18 5.18
CA ALA A 193 -16.92 -1.72 6.53
C ALA A 193 -16.15 -0.87 7.57
N LEU A 194 -14.90 -0.47 7.24
CA LEU A 194 -14.08 0.41 8.05
C LEU A 194 -14.78 1.75 8.31
N PHE A 195 -15.34 2.40 7.30
CA PHE A 195 -16.02 3.68 7.43
C PHE A 195 -17.26 3.61 8.33
N LYS A 196 -17.89 2.44 8.44
CA LYS A 196 -19.01 2.21 9.35
C LYS A 196 -18.58 1.88 10.78
N SER A 197 -17.40 1.29 10.94
CA SER A 197 -16.89 0.83 12.24
C SER A 197 -15.38 1.09 12.33
N PRO A 198 -14.97 2.36 12.55
CA PRO A 198 -13.56 2.72 12.71
C PRO A 198 -12.86 1.89 13.79
N ASN A 199 -11.64 1.51 13.56
CA ASN A 199 -10.82 0.77 14.52
C ASN A 199 -9.33 0.81 14.14
N ASP A 200 -8.46 0.48 15.09
CA ASP A 200 -7.00 0.46 14.98
C ASP A 200 -6.40 -0.96 14.95
N LYS A 201 -7.18 -1.97 14.53
CA LYS A 201 -6.76 -3.37 14.54
C LYS A 201 -5.69 -3.63 13.49
N ALA A 202 -4.57 -4.23 13.91
CA ALA A 202 -3.64 -4.86 13.00
C ALA A 202 -4.32 -6.05 12.30
N LEU A 203 -4.11 -6.19 10.98
CA LEU A 203 -4.72 -7.27 10.18
C LEU A 203 -3.76 -8.45 9.95
N ASN A 204 -2.50 -8.40 10.46
CA ASN A 204 -1.46 -9.41 10.30
C ASN A 204 -0.44 -9.34 11.45
#